data_73ff546ec57e9f54e337ea616eff0393
#
_entry.id   73ff546ec57e9f54e337ea616eff0393
#
_cell.length_a   1.000
_cell.length_b   1.000
_cell.length_c   1.000
_cell.angle_alpha   90.00
_cell.angle_beta   90.00
_cell.angle_gamma   90.00
#
_symmetry.space_group_name_H-M   'P 1'
#
loop_
_entity.id
_entity.type
_entity.pdbx_description
1 polymer ?
#
loop_
_entity_poly.entity_id
_entity_poly.type
_entity_poly.pdbx_seq_one_letter_code
_entity_poly.pdbx_strand_id
1 'polypeptide(L)'
;MTAPSAIRRLNAADADFVRHLDHLLSWESVSDDGVNSRVLEIIKAVRERGDAALVELTQRFDGLQVASMADLILPRARLEQALERITPEQREALEIAAERVRSYHERQKQDSWTYTEADGTVLGQKVTPLDRAGLYVPGGKASYPSSVLMNAIPAKVAGVPEVVMVVPTPRGEVNELVLAAACIAGVDRVFTIGGAQAVAALAYGTESVPPVDKIVGPGNIYVATAKRHVFGKVGIDMIAGPSEILVVCDGQTDPDWIAMDLFSQAEHDEDAQSILVCPDAAFLDRVAESIARLLPTLERADIARTSIEGRGALIQVADMQQAIDVANRIAPEHLELSVAEPEQWLPQIRHAGAIFMGRYTAEALGDYCAGPNHVLPTSGTARFSSPLGVYDFQKRSSIINCSAEGASTLGKVASVLARGESLTAHARSAEYRIKG
;
A
#
# COMPACT_ATOMS: atom_id res chain seq x y z
N MET A 1 -4.30 -1.05 -40.39
CA MET A 1 -3.20 -0.22 -39.88
C MET A 1 -3.82 0.67 -38.81
N THR A 2 -3.71 0.29 -37.54
CA THR A 2 -4.10 1.15 -36.41
C THR A 2 -3.12 2.32 -36.39
N ALA A 3 -3.64 3.54 -36.18
CA ALA A 3 -2.80 4.72 -35.98
C ALA A 3 -1.79 4.44 -34.86
N PRO A 4 -0.53 4.94 -34.93
CA PRO A 4 0.42 4.76 -33.86
C PRO A 4 -0.17 5.30 -32.56
N SER A 5 -0.02 4.54 -31.48
CA SER A 5 -0.41 4.94 -30.12
C SER A 5 0.20 6.31 -29.80
N ALA A 6 -0.65 7.31 -29.58
CA ALA A 6 -0.20 8.67 -29.36
C ALA A 6 -0.17 8.96 -27.85
N ILE A 7 0.94 8.62 -27.20
CA ILE A 7 1.18 9.08 -25.82
C ILE A 7 1.21 10.62 -25.78
N ARG A 8 0.59 11.21 -24.76
CA ARG A 8 0.51 12.67 -24.58
C ARG A 8 1.90 13.30 -24.45
N ARG A 9 2.07 14.49 -25.05
CA ARG A 9 3.28 15.30 -24.94
C ARG A 9 2.98 16.57 -24.15
N LEU A 10 3.81 16.89 -23.16
CA LEU A 10 3.77 18.14 -22.41
C LEU A 10 5.16 18.80 -22.42
N ASN A 11 5.18 20.14 -22.37
CA ASN A 11 6.42 20.88 -22.24
C ASN A 11 6.30 21.86 -21.06
N ALA A 12 7.25 21.77 -20.12
CA ALA A 12 7.25 22.61 -18.92
C ALA A 12 7.50 24.11 -19.22
N ALA A 13 7.93 24.46 -20.44
CA ALA A 13 8.03 25.84 -20.89
C ALA A 13 6.70 26.46 -21.31
N ASP A 14 5.66 25.65 -21.52
CA ASP A 14 4.35 26.16 -21.95
C ASP A 14 3.65 26.88 -20.80
N ALA A 15 3.01 28.01 -21.10
CA ALA A 15 2.29 28.82 -20.11
C ALA A 15 1.18 28.03 -19.38
N ASP A 16 0.59 27.07 -20.06
CA ASP A 16 -0.50 26.21 -19.56
C ASP A 16 -0.03 24.87 -18.96
N PHE A 17 1.27 24.63 -18.87
CA PHE A 17 1.84 23.35 -18.43
C PHE A 17 1.26 22.89 -17.10
N VAL A 18 1.25 23.76 -16.09
CA VAL A 18 0.76 23.43 -14.74
C VAL A 18 -0.71 22.99 -14.79
N ARG A 19 -1.54 23.69 -15.55
CA ARG A 19 -2.95 23.34 -15.71
C ARG A 19 -3.13 21.98 -16.40
N HIS A 20 -2.35 21.70 -17.44
CA HIS A 20 -2.39 20.42 -18.14
C HIS A 20 -1.88 19.27 -17.27
N LEU A 21 -0.83 19.50 -16.49
CA LEU A 21 -0.31 18.53 -15.54
C LEU A 21 -1.35 18.25 -14.43
N ASP A 22 -1.94 19.28 -13.83
CA ASP A 22 -2.95 19.11 -12.79
C ASP A 22 -4.20 18.36 -13.31
N HIS A 23 -4.59 18.60 -14.57
CA HIS A 23 -5.66 17.85 -15.21
C HIS A 23 -5.26 16.37 -15.44
N LEU A 24 -4.03 16.09 -15.87
CA LEU A 24 -3.51 14.74 -16.02
C LEU A 24 -3.49 13.99 -14.68
N LEU A 25 -3.11 14.67 -13.60
CA LEU A 25 -3.02 14.12 -12.25
C LEU A 25 -4.38 14.08 -11.52
N SER A 26 -5.39 14.76 -12.06
CA SER A 26 -6.72 14.71 -11.44
C SER A 26 -7.29 13.30 -11.55
N TRP A 27 -7.49 12.71 -10.40
CA TRP A 27 -8.31 11.52 -10.27
C TRP A 27 -9.74 12.01 -10.05
N GLU A 28 -10.63 11.74 -10.98
CA GLU A 28 -12.03 11.84 -10.63
C GLU A 28 -12.21 10.91 -9.44
N SER A 29 -12.45 11.52 -8.28
CA SER A 29 -12.85 10.74 -7.11
C SER A 29 -14.15 10.06 -7.52
N VAL A 30 -14.07 8.81 -7.93
CA VAL A 30 -15.25 8.00 -8.22
C VAL A 30 -15.92 7.75 -6.87
N SER A 31 -16.55 8.79 -6.32
CA SER A 31 -17.66 8.61 -5.42
C SER A 31 -18.86 8.26 -6.28
N ASP A 32 -18.81 7.07 -6.87
CA ASP A 32 -20.01 6.51 -7.45
C ASP A 32 -20.98 6.26 -6.28
N ASP A 33 -21.99 7.13 -6.16
CA ASP A 33 -23.01 7.02 -5.12
C ASP A 33 -23.66 5.63 -5.14
N GLY A 34 -23.69 4.97 -6.32
CA GLY A 34 -24.13 3.61 -6.50
C GLY A 34 -23.20 2.58 -5.84
N VAL A 35 -21.88 2.73 -5.97
CA VAL A 35 -20.89 1.88 -5.28
C VAL A 35 -20.99 2.08 -3.78
N ASN A 36 -21.04 3.34 -3.34
CA ASN A 36 -21.13 3.69 -1.93
C ASN A 36 -22.36 3.07 -1.26
N SER A 37 -23.53 3.22 -1.86
CA SER A 37 -24.80 2.64 -1.35
C SER A 37 -24.74 1.12 -1.25
N ARG A 38 -24.23 0.45 -2.30
CA ARG A 38 -24.06 -1.02 -2.32
C ARG A 38 -23.10 -1.51 -1.24
N VAL A 39 -21.98 -0.81 -1.04
CA VAL A 39 -21.01 -1.16 0.00
C VAL A 39 -21.61 -1.04 1.38
N LEU A 40 -22.37 0.03 1.66
CA LEU A 40 -23.06 0.20 2.95
C LEU A 40 -24.10 -0.91 3.19
N GLU A 41 -24.85 -1.32 2.17
CA GLU A 41 -25.78 -2.45 2.25
C GLU A 41 -25.06 -3.77 2.58
N ILE A 42 -23.92 -4.03 1.92
CA ILE A 42 -23.09 -5.22 2.16
C ILE A 42 -22.56 -5.22 3.59
N ILE A 43 -21.97 -4.09 4.05
CA ILE A 43 -21.46 -3.97 5.42
C ILE A 43 -22.56 -4.22 6.43
N LYS A 44 -23.76 -3.65 6.21
CA LYS A 44 -24.93 -3.87 7.06
C LYS A 44 -25.33 -5.35 7.09
N ALA A 45 -25.43 -5.99 5.93
CA ALA A 45 -25.79 -7.40 5.82
C ALA A 45 -24.82 -8.31 6.61
N VAL A 46 -23.52 -8.10 6.47
CA VAL A 46 -22.51 -8.89 7.20
C VAL A 46 -22.62 -8.65 8.72
N ARG A 47 -22.84 -7.42 9.16
CA ARG A 47 -23.00 -7.11 10.59
C ARG A 47 -24.26 -7.73 11.21
N GLU A 48 -25.32 -7.84 10.46
CA GLU A 48 -26.62 -8.36 10.96
C GLU A 48 -26.73 -9.88 10.86
N ARG A 49 -26.09 -10.51 9.84
CA ARG A 49 -26.31 -11.91 9.51
C ARG A 49 -25.02 -12.77 9.52
N GLY A 50 -23.85 -12.15 9.80
CA GLY A 50 -22.60 -12.88 9.97
C GLY A 50 -22.25 -13.81 8.79
N ASP A 51 -21.92 -15.04 9.09
CA ASP A 51 -21.52 -16.08 8.13
C ASP A 51 -22.57 -16.33 7.04
N ALA A 52 -23.86 -16.23 7.36
CA ALA A 52 -24.93 -16.42 6.38
C ALA A 52 -24.88 -15.36 5.26
N ALA A 53 -24.54 -14.11 5.60
CA ALA A 53 -24.33 -13.06 4.59
C ALA A 53 -23.10 -13.33 3.75
N LEU A 54 -22.00 -13.80 4.34
CA LEU A 54 -20.77 -14.12 3.60
C LEU A 54 -21.01 -15.22 2.57
N VAL A 55 -21.69 -16.29 2.96
CA VAL A 55 -22.03 -17.40 2.05
C VAL A 55 -22.88 -16.91 0.89
N GLU A 56 -23.97 -16.17 1.16
CA GLU A 56 -24.87 -15.63 0.14
C GLU A 56 -24.13 -14.70 -0.84
N LEU A 57 -23.32 -13.75 -0.31
CA LEU A 57 -22.62 -12.79 -1.14
C LEU A 57 -21.49 -13.44 -1.97
N THR A 58 -20.82 -14.46 -1.41
CA THR A 58 -19.81 -15.23 -2.15
C THR A 58 -20.45 -16.05 -3.28
N GLN A 59 -21.60 -16.69 -3.02
CA GLN A 59 -22.36 -17.36 -4.08
C GLN A 59 -22.73 -16.37 -5.20
N ARG A 60 -23.20 -15.19 -4.82
CA ARG A 60 -23.68 -14.18 -5.78
C ARG A 60 -22.56 -13.53 -6.60
N PHE A 61 -21.43 -13.19 -5.98
CA PHE A 61 -20.38 -12.39 -6.63
C PHE A 61 -19.25 -13.24 -7.20
N ASP A 62 -18.92 -14.35 -6.55
CA ASP A 62 -17.83 -15.23 -7.00
C ASP A 62 -18.34 -16.45 -7.79
N GLY A 63 -19.67 -16.65 -7.87
CA GLY A 63 -20.28 -17.76 -8.59
C GLY A 63 -20.01 -19.13 -7.96
N LEU A 64 -19.64 -19.16 -6.67
CA LEU A 64 -19.33 -20.38 -5.95
C LEU A 64 -20.59 -21.06 -5.41
N GLN A 65 -20.66 -22.39 -5.52
CA GLN A 65 -21.68 -23.20 -4.87
C GLN A 65 -21.12 -23.68 -3.53
N VAL A 66 -21.40 -22.95 -2.44
CA VAL A 66 -20.94 -23.26 -1.10
C VAL A 66 -22.14 -23.41 -0.16
N ALA A 67 -22.09 -24.37 0.74
CA ALA A 67 -23.17 -24.63 1.70
C ALA A 67 -22.97 -23.86 3.01
N SER A 68 -21.72 -23.63 3.40
CA SER A 68 -21.36 -22.99 4.67
C SER A 68 -19.98 -22.32 4.60
N MET A 69 -19.62 -21.56 5.63
CA MET A 69 -18.28 -21.00 5.75
C MET A 69 -17.18 -22.07 5.85
N ALA A 70 -17.49 -23.29 6.28
CA ALA A 70 -16.51 -24.37 6.30
C ALA A 70 -15.92 -24.67 4.91
N ASP A 71 -16.71 -24.45 3.84
CA ASP A 71 -16.29 -24.63 2.45
C ASP A 71 -15.35 -23.51 1.99
N LEU A 72 -15.31 -22.40 2.70
CA LEU A 72 -14.52 -21.19 2.40
C LEU A 72 -13.27 -21.03 3.27
N ILE A 73 -13.02 -21.95 4.17
CA ILE A 73 -11.83 -21.96 5.05
C ILE A 73 -10.79 -22.90 4.46
N LEU A 74 -9.60 -22.37 4.16
CA LEU A 74 -8.48 -23.22 3.74
C LEU A 74 -7.65 -23.65 4.95
N PRO A 75 -7.53 -24.98 5.19
CA PRO A 75 -6.72 -25.49 6.30
C PRO A 75 -5.22 -25.30 6.00
N ARG A 76 -4.40 -25.24 7.04
CA ARG A 76 -2.93 -25.10 6.92
C ARG A 76 -2.32 -26.14 5.98
N ALA A 77 -2.78 -27.40 6.05
CA ALA A 77 -2.32 -28.46 5.17
C ALA A 77 -2.53 -28.14 3.67
N ARG A 78 -3.56 -27.35 3.32
CA ARG A 78 -3.78 -26.93 1.92
C ARG A 78 -2.72 -25.94 1.46
N LEU A 79 -2.24 -25.08 2.34
CA LEU A 79 -1.16 -24.14 2.04
C LEU A 79 0.16 -24.90 1.88
N GLU A 80 0.42 -25.89 2.71
CA GLU A 80 1.60 -26.78 2.63
C GLU A 80 1.62 -27.58 1.33
N GLN A 81 0.47 -28.13 0.93
CA GLN A 81 0.33 -28.80 -0.37
C GLN A 81 0.62 -27.86 -1.56
N ALA A 82 0.34 -26.57 -1.43
CA ALA A 82 0.62 -25.61 -2.49
C ALA A 82 2.13 -25.50 -2.75
N LEU A 83 2.97 -25.57 -1.72
CA LEU A 83 4.43 -25.61 -1.87
C LEU A 83 4.94 -26.84 -2.64
N GLU A 84 4.20 -27.95 -2.58
CA GLU A 84 4.55 -29.17 -3.32
C GLU A 84 4.08 -29.13 -4.78
N ARG A 85 3.08 -28.29 -5.09
CA ARG A 85 2.47 -28.18 -6.42
C ARG A 85 3.11 -27.15 -7.33
N ILE A 86 3.77 -26.13 -6.78
CA ILE A 86 4.53 -25.17 -7.57
C ILE A 86 5.87 -25.77 -8.03
N THR A 87 6.45 -25.20 -9.08
CA THR A 87 7.75 -25.68 -9.55
C THR A 87 8.87 -25.34 -8.57
N PRO A 88 9.97 -26.10 -8.55
CA PRO A 88 11.14 -25.79 -7.71
C PRO A 88 11.68 -24.37 -7.95
N GLU A 89 11.68 -23.91 -9.21
CA GLU A 89 12.09 -22.55 -9.59
C GLU A 89 11.17 -21.48 -8.99
N GLN A 90 9.86 -21.69 -9.07
CA GLN A 90 8.88 -20.77 -8.46
C GLN A 90 9.01 -20.72 -6.94
N ARG A 91 9.27 -21.86 -6.31
CA ARG A 91 9.47 -21.95 -4.88
C ARG A 91 10.73 -21.19 -4.45
N GLU A 92 11.87 -21.44 -5.14
CA GLU A 92 13.12 -20.75 -4.89
C GLU A 92 12.96 -19.22 -5.01
N ALA A 93 12.29 -18.75 -6.08
CA ALA A 93 12.01 -17.33 -6.28
C ALA A 93 11.19 -16.71 -5.15
N LEU A 94 10.14 -17.39 -4.70
CA LEU A 94 9.32 -16.94 -3.55
C LEU A 94 10.11 -16.90 -2.24
N GLU A 95 10.96 -17.92 -1.98
CA GLU A 95 11.79 -18.00 -0.77
C GLU A 95 12.84 -16.88 -0.76
N ILE A 96 13.51 -16.61 -1.90
CA ILE A 96 14.47 -15.50 -2.04
C ILE A 96 13.77 -14.15 -1.81
N ALA A 97 12.61 -13.91 -2.46
CA ALA A 97 11.84 -12.69 -2.29
C ALA A 97 11.41 -12.51 -0.82
N ALA A 98 10.88 -13.57 -0.18
CA ALA A 98 10.45 -13.54 1.21
C ALA A 98 11.59 -13.19 2.17
N GLU A 99 12.79 -13.76 1.96
CA GLU A 99 13.96 -13.47 2.81
C GLU A 99 14.43 -12.02 2.64
N ARG A 100 14.46 -11.50 1.42
CA ARG A 100 14.83 -10.09 1.18
C ARG A 100 13.83 -9.12 1.80
N VAL A 101 12.53 -9.40 1.66
CA VAL A 101 11.46 -8.62 2.31
C VAL A 101 11.62 -8.67 3.83
N ARG A 102 11.86 -9.84 4.41
CA ARG A 102 12.10 -10.01 5.85
C ARG A 102 13.32 -9.22 6.32
N SER A 103 14.46 -9.40 5.66
CA SER A 103 15.71 -8.71 6.00
C SER A 103 15.58 -7.19 5.96
N TYR A 104 14.83 -6.65 5.02
CA TYR A 104 14.55 -5.21 4.95
C TYR A 104 13.67 -4.75 6.12
N HIS A 105 12.58 -5.45 6.37
CA HIS A 105 11.60 -5.07 7.39
C HIS A 105 12.11 -5.27 8.82
N GLU A 106 13.02 -6.23 9.06
CA GLU A 106 13.67 -6.37 10.38
C GLU A 106 14.39 -5.07 10.81
N ARG A 107 14.88 -4.25 9.87
CA ARG A 107 15.52 -2.95 10.16
C ARG A 107 14.52 -1.85 10.54
N GLN A 108 13.22 -2.07 10.31
CA GLN A 108 12.17 -1.10 10.66
C GLN A 108 11.62 -1.30 12.07
N LYS A 109 11.97 -2.39 12.74
CA LYS A 109 11.48 -2.66 14.10
C LYS A 109 11.90 -1.54 15.05
N GLN A 110 10.94 -1.16 15.89
CA GLN A 110 11.19 -0.20 16.97
C GLN A 110 11.05 -0.91 18.31
N ASP A 111 11.97 -0.56 19.22
CA ASP A 111 11.96 -1.05 20.59
C ASP A 111 11.30 -0.04 21.53
N SER A 112 10.80 -0.55 22.66
CA SER A 112 10.37 0.30 23.77
C SER A 112 11.59 0.97 24.41
N TRP A 113 11.41 2.22 24.89
CA TRP A 113 12.47 2.97 25.54
C TRP A 113 11.93 3.79 26.70
N THR A 114 12.79 4.07 27.67
CA THR A 114 12.53 4.98 28.78
C THR A 114 13.76 5.82 29.09
N TYR A 115 13.55 6.99 29.68
CA TYR A 115 14.60 7.81 30.28
C TYR A 115 14.07 8.47 31.56
N THR A 116 14.97 8.96 32.40
CA THR A 116 14.64 9.55 33.70
C THR A 116 15.05 11.02 33.71
N GLU A 117 14.11 11.91 34.02
CA GLU A 117 14.33 13.32 34.22
C GLU A 117 15.05 13.59 35.55
N ALA A 118 15.59 14.84 35.73
CA ALA A 118 16.33 15.22 36.91
C ALA A 118 15.53 15.12 38.22
N ASP A 119 14.21 15.26 38.16
CA ASP A 119 13.29 15.10 39.29
C ASP A 119 12.86 13.63 39.56
N GLY A 120 13.47 12.68 38.85
CA GLY A 120 13.20 11.25 38.99
C GLY A 120 11.96 10.78 38.25
N THR A 121 11.31 11.65 37.46
CA THR A 121 10.21 11.24 36.59
C THR A 121 10.71 10.37 35.45
N VAL A 122 10.14 9.19 35.27
CA VAL A 122 10.47 8.30 34.15
C VAL A 122 9.45 8.52 33.03
N LEU A 123 9.96 8.86 31.85
CA LEU A 123 9.20 8.98 30.61
C LEU A 123 9.63 7.93 29.60
N GLY A 124 8.73 7.54 28.70
CA GLY A 124 9.09 6.57 27.69
C GLY A 124 7.97 6.25 26.72
N GLN A 125 8.26 5.26 25.91
CA GLN A 125 7.33 4.73 24.91
C GLN A 125 7.36 3.21 24.93
N LYS A 126 6.20 2.61 25.12
CA LYS A 126 6.00 1.16 24.98
C LYS A 126 5.56 0.86 23.56
N VAL A 127 6.34 0.06 22.86
CA VAL A 127 6.01 -0.45 21.51
C VAL A 127 5.45 -1.86 21.65
N THR A 128 4.29 -2.11 21.07
CA THR A 128 3.63 -3.43 21.07
C THR A 128 3.07 -3.73 19.69
N PRO A 129 3.11 -4.98 19.22
CA PRO A 129 2.41 -5.37 18.00
C PRO A 129 0.90 -5.20 18.15
N LEU A 130 0.19 -5.21 17.03
CA LEU A 130 -1.24 -5.46 16.96
C LEU A 130 -1.50 -6.92 17.38
N ASP A 131 -2.71 -7.21 17.85
CA ASP A 131 -3.07 -8.57 18.24
C ASP A 131 -3.43 -9.41 17.02
N ARG A 132 -4.03 -8.79 15.98
CA ARG A 132 -4.40 -9.45 14.74
C ARG A 132 -4.37 -8.50 13.55
N ALA A 133 -3.81 -8.96 12.42
CA ALA A 133 -3.83 -8.26 11.14
C ALA A 133 -4.64 -9.02 10.09
N GLY A 134 -5.43 -8.29 9.30
CA GLY A 134 -6.18 -8.83 8.17
C GLY A 134 -5.53 -8.43 6.85
N LEU A 135 -5.27 -9.39 5.99
CA LEU A 135 -4.71 -9.19 4.66
C LEU A 135 -5.81 -9.39 3.62
N TYR A 136 -6.05 -8.38 2.81
CA TYR A 136 -6.84 -8.53 1.60
C TYR A 136 -5.90 -8.78 0.42
N VAL A 137 -6.04 -9.94 -0.22
CA VAL A 137 -5.28 -10.29 -1.43
C VAL A 137 -6.24 -10.29 -2.61
N PRO A 138 -6.00 -9.49 -3.65
CA PRO A 138 -6.84 -9.50 -4.83
C PRO A 138 -6.87 -10.86 -5.50
N GLY A 139 -8.02 -11.23 -6.06
CA GLY A 139 -8.19 -12.39 -6.93
C GLY A 139 -8.90 -11.99 -8.20
N GLY A 140 -8.77 -12.77 -9.26
CA GLY A 140 -9.45 -12.54 -10.54
C GLY A 140 -8.50 -12.36 -11.72
N LYS A 141 -8.38 -11.15 -12.29
CA LYS A 141 -7.60 -10.90 -13.53
C LYS A 141 -6.10 -11.22 -13.42
N ALA A 142 -5.52 -11.08 -12.24
CA ALA A 142 -4.12 -11.43 -11.94
C ALA A 142 -4.00 -12.03 -10.54
N SER A 143 -2.94 -12.80 -10.33
CA SER A 143 -2.58 -13.38 -9.03
C SER A 143 -1.39 -12.62 -8.49
N TYR A 144 -1.44 -12.27 -7.22
CA TYR A 144 -0.42 -11.44 -6.59
C TYR A 144 0.25 -12.15 -5.40
N PRO A 145 1.09 -13.18 -5.63
CA PRO A 145 1.85 -13.82 -4.56
C PRO A 145 2.79 -12.84 -3.86
N SER A 146 3.34 -11.85 -4.59
CA SER A 146 4.15 -10.77 -4.03
C SER A 146 3.37 -9.96 -2.99
N SER A 147 2.10 -9.62 -3.25
CA SER A 147 1.26 -8.90 -2.28
C SER A 147 1.04 -9.69 -0.98
N VAL A 148 1.03 -11.03 -1.05
CA VAL A 148 0.99 -11.85 0.17
C VAL A 148 2.25 -11.65 1.00
N LEU A 149 3.44 -11.75 0.37
CA LEU A 149 4.72 -11.54 1.04
C LEU A 149 4.83 -10.14 1.64
N MET A 150 4.49 -9.11 0.83
CA MET A 150 4.60 -7.69 1.18
C MET A 150 3.66 -7.26 2.32
N ASN A 151 2.54 -7.94 2.49
CA ASN A 151 1.59 -7.65 3.58
C ASN A 151 1.85 -8.52 4.81
N ALA A 152 2.09 -9.83 4.65
CA ALA A 152 2.20 -10.77 5.76
C ALA A 152 3.56 -10.68 6.49
N ILE A 153 4.66 -10.54 5.75
CA ILE A 153 6.01 -10.56 6.36
C ILE A 153 6.21 -9.37 7.31
N PRO A 154 5.89 -8.11 6.97
CA PRO A 154 6.00 -6.99 7.92
C PRO A 154 5.16 -7.20 9.17
N ALA A 155 3.96 -7.76 9.05
CA ALA A 155 3.10 -8.09 10.20
C ALA A 155 3.77 -9.13 11.11
N LYS A 156 4.35 -10.19 10.53
CA LYS A 156 5.08 -11.20 11.30
C LYS A 156 6.37 -10.66 11.93
N VAL A 157 7.12 -9.84 11.21
CA VAL A 157 8.31 -9.14 11.74
C VAL A 157 7.94 -8.22 12.90
N ALA A 158 6.81 -7.51 12.81
CA ALA A 158 6.29 -6.69 13.90
C ALA A 158 5.93 -7.51 15.16
N GLY A 159 5.77 -8.82 15.02
CA GLY A 159 5.37 -9.73 16.10
C GLY A 159 3.87 -9.92 16.23
N VAL A 160 3.08 -9.64 15.17
CA VAL A 160 1.62 -9.91 15.17
C VAL A 160 1.38 -11.41 15.32
N PRO A 161 0.67 -11.83 16.39
CA PRO A 161 0.50 -13.27 16.68
C PRO A 161 -0.37 -13.97 15.64
N GLU A 162 -1.40 -13.30 15.11
CA GLU A 162 -2.34 -13.89 14.16
C GLU A 162 -2.53 -13.02 12.91
N VAL A 163 -2.23 -13.58 11.74
CA VAL A 163 -2.42 -12.97 10.43
C VAL A 163 -3.51 -13.71 9.68
N VAL A 164 -4.60 -13.01 9.36
CA VAL A 164 -5.79 -13.55 8.69
C VAL A 164 -5.81 -13.03 7.24
N MET A 165 -5.79 -13.93 6.28
CA MET A 165 -5.85 -13.59 4.85
C MET A 165 -7.25 -13.86 4.29
N VAL A 166 -7.78 -12.91 3.51
CA VAL A 166 -8.96 -13.11 2.66
C VAL A 166 -8.54 -12.98 1.21
N VAL A 167 -8.98 -13.91 0.38
CA VAL A 167 -8.65 -13.95 -1.06
C VAL A 167 -9.85 -14.50 -1.83
N PRO A 168 -10.46 -13.73 -2.74
CA PRO A 168 -11.56 -14.25 -3.56
C PRO A 168 -11.06 -15.34 -4.50
N THR A 169 -11.88 -16.35 -4.72
CA THR A 169 -11.62 -17.46 -5.64
C THR A 169 -12.78 -17.61 -6.63
N PRO A 170 -12.91 -16.67 -7.59
CA PRO A 170 -14.00 -16.72 -8.56
C PRO A 170 -14.06 -18.10 -9.23
N ARG A 171 -15.25 -18.70 -9.29
CA ARG A 171 -15.48 -20.04 -9.85
C ARG A 171 -14.69 -21.18 -9.18
N GLY A 172 -14.15 -20.94 -7.98
CA GLY A 172 -13.36 -21.93 -7.25
C GLY A 172 -11.90 -22.04 -7.70
N GLU A 173 -11.43 -21.12 -8.54
CA GLU A 173 -10.05 -21.12 -9.03
C GLU A 173 -9.12 -20.57 -7.94
N VAL A 174 -8.31 -21.44 -7.37
CA VAL A 174 -7.29 -21.10 -6.36
C VAL A 174 -5.93 -21.08 -7.02
N ASN A 175 -5.20 -19.97 -6.85
CA ASN A 175 -3.84 -19.88 -7.37
C ASN A 175 -2.84 -20.50 -6.39
N GLU A 176 -2.10 -21.53 -6.84
CA GLU A 176 -1.13 -22.26 -6.01
C GLU A 176 0.03 -21.38 -5.55
N LEU A 177 0.49 -20.41 -6.36
CA LEU A 177 1.57 -19.48 -5.97
C LEU A 177 1.13 -18.55 -4.83
N VAL A 178 -0.13 -18.11 -4.81
CA VAL A 178 -0.69 -17.28 -3.73
C VAL A 178 -0.73 -18.08 -2.42
N LEU A 179 -1.16 -19.33 -2.47
CA LEU A 179 -1.19 -20.18 -1.27
C LEU A 179 0.21 -20.57 -0.79
N ALA A 180 1.14 -20.83 -1.71
CA ALA A 180 2.54 -21.08 -1.38
C ALA A 180 3.18 -19.85 -0.72
N ALA A 181 2.95 -18.66 -1.25
CA ALA A 181 3.40 -17.40 -0.64
C ALA A 181 2.81 -17.21 0.77
N ALA A 182 1.52 -17.53 0.97
CA ALA A 182 0.88 -17.48 2.29
C ALA A 182 1.51 -18.47 3.28
N CYS A 183 1.89 -19.66 2.79
CA CYS A 183 2.62 -20.64 3.60
C CYS A 183 3.99 -20.12 4.02
N ILE A 184 4.79 -19.61 3.07
CA ILE A 184 6.15 -19.08 3.29
C ILE A 184 6.11 -17.86 4.23
N ALA A 185 5.15 -16.96 4.03
CA ALA A 185 4.99 -15.75 4.85
C ALA A 185 4.44 -16.03 6.25
N GLY A 186 3.95 -17.24 6.53
CA GLY A 186 3.43 -17.62 7.83
C GLY A 186 2.04 -17.08 8.14
N VAL A 187 1.16 -17.01 7.13
CA VAL A 187 -0.25 -16.67 7.32
C VAL A 187 -0.93 -17.77 8.16
N ASP A 188 -1.73 -17.36 9.16
CA ASP A 188 -2.32 -18.30 10.13
C ASP A 188 -3.68 -18.84 9.68
N ARG A 189 -4.52 -17.98 9.08
CA ARG A 189 -5.84 -18.36 8.55
C ARG A 189 -6.06 -17.80 7.17
N VAL A 190 -6.72 -18.58 6.32
CA VAL A 190 -7.09 -18.17 4.96
C VAL A 190 -8.57 -18.46 4.73
N PHE A 191 -9.28 -17.43 4.26
CA PHE A 191 -10.68 -17.48 3.85
C PHE A 191 -10.82 -17.14 2.38
N THR A 192 -11.51 -17.97 1.61
CA THR A 192 -11.76 -17.73 0.17
C THR A 192 -12.99 -16.85 -0.04
N ILE A 193 -12.94 -15.65 0.53
CA ILE A 193 -13.94 -14.60 0.41
C ILE A 193 -13.31 -13.31 -0.13
N GLY A 194 -14.08 -12.48 -0.82
CA GLY A 194 -13.57 -11.24 -1.41
C GLY A 194 -14.53 -10.06 -1.26
N GLY A 195 -14.24 -8.95 -1.94
CA GLY A 195 -15.09 -7.78 -2.01
C GLY A 195 -15.33 -7.06 -0.68
N ALA A 196 -16.35 -6.20 -0.66
CA ALA A 196 -16.71 -5.42 0.52
C ALA A 196 -17.15 -6.29 1.71
N GLN A 197 -17.72 -7.48 1.45
CA GLN A 197 -18.14 -8.41 2.50
C GLN A 197 -16.95 -8.99 3.26
N ALA A 198 -15.82 -9.27 2.60
CA ALA A 198 -14.60 -9.73 3.27
C ALA A 198 -14.00 -8.63 4.16
N VAL A 199 -13.98 -7.38 3.68
CA VAL A 199 -13.56 -6.22 4.49
C VAL A 199 -14.47 -6.04 5.70
N ALA A 200 -15.79 -6.16 5.54
CA ALA A 200 -16.73 -6.08 6.64
C ALA A 200 -16.52 -7.20 7.67
N ALA A 201 -16.28 -8.44 7.19
CA ALA A 201 -15.99 -9.58 8.07
C ALA A 201 -14.72 -9.36 8.88
N LEU A 202 -13.64 -8.90 8.26
CA LEU A 202 -12.39 -8.57 8.97
C LEU A 202 -12.58 -7.44 9.98
N ALA A 203 -13.43 -6.44 9.70
CA ALA A 203 -13.64 -5.29 10.57
C ALA A 203 -14.53 -5.60 11.79
N TYR A 204 -15.61 -6.35 11.58
CA TYR A 204 -16.64 -6.56 12.61
C TYR A 204 -16.60 -7.96 13.22
N GLY A 205 -15.97 -8.92 12.56
CA GLY A 205 -16.03 -10.32 12.90
C GLY A 205 -17.34 -10.98 12.45
N THR A 206 -17.32 -12.28 12.31
CA THR A 206 -18.47 -13.17 12.16
C THR A 206 -18.26 -14.39 13.02
N GLU A 207 -19.12 -15.41 12.93
CA GLU A 207 -18.97 -16.66 13.68
C GLU A 207 -17.66 -17.38 13.31
N SER A 208 -17.24 -17.32 12.02
CA SER A 208 -16.03 -17.98 11.51
C SER A 208 -14.84 -17.05 11.35
N VAL A 209 -15.07 -15.81 10.94
CA VAL A 209 -13.98 -14.83 10.65
C VAL A 209 -13.74 -13.97 11.90
N PRO A 210 -12.56 -14.04 12.51
CA PRO A 210 -12.25 -13.20 13.67
C PRO A 210 -12.07 -11.75 13.24
N PRO A 211 -12.50 -10.76 14.06
CA PRO A 211 -12.21 -9.36 13.78
C PRO A 211 -10.71 -9.09 13.95
N VAL A 212 -10.20 -8.13 13.17
CA VAL A 212 -8.80 -7.73 13.16
C VAL A 212 -8.61 -6.30 13.62
N ASP A 213 -7.37 -5.92 13.97
CA ASP A 213 -7.04 -4.56 14.41
C ASP A 213 -6.70 -3.63 13.23
N LYS A 214 -6.16 -4.20 12.14
CA LYS A 214 -5.83 -3.48 10.90
C LYS A 214 -6.09 -4.36 9.70
N ILE A 215 -6.64 -3.77 8.64
CA ILE A 215 -6.82 -4.37 7.32
C ILE A 215 -5.83 -3.73 6.36
N VAL A 216 -5.00 -4.55 5.70
CA VAL A 216 -4.01 -4.13 4.72
C VAL A 216 -4.20 -4.85 3.38
N GLY A 217 -3.67 -4.29 2.33
CA GLY A 217 -3.71 -4.84 0.98
C GLY A 217 -4.62 -4.08 0.02
N PRO A 218 -4.26 -4.09 -1.28
CA PRO A 218 -5.00 -3.42 -2.34
C PRO A 218 -6.28 -4.18 -2.71
N GLY A 219 -7.21 -3.50 -3.35
CA GLY A 219 -8.43 -4.10 -3.87
C GLY A 219 -9.16 -3.16 -4.81
N ASN A 220 -10.21 -3.66 -5.48
CA ASN A 220 -11.02 -2.86 -6.38
C ASN A 220 -11.80 -1.75 -5.64
N ILE A 221 -12.55 -0.94 -6.38
CA ILE A 221 -13.33 0.18 -5.86
C ILE A 221 -14.27 -0.21 -4.69
N TYR A 222 -14.86 -1.41 -4.71
CA TYR A 222 -15.72 -1.88 -3.62
C TYR A 222 -14.93 -2.14 -2.34
N VAL A 223 -13.73 -2.70 -2.46
CA VAL A 223 -12.80 -2.95 -1.35
C VAL A 223 -12.29 -1.64 -0.78
N ALA A 224 -11.82 -0.72 -1.64
CA ALA A 224 -11.35 0.61 -1.23
C ALA A 224 -12.44 1.41 -0.52
N THR A 225 -13.68 1.40 -1.06
CA THR A 225 -14.85 2.05 -0.44
C THR A 225 -15.20 1.40 0.89
N ALA A 226 -15.16 0.05 0.98
CA ALA A 226 -15.42 -0.65 2.24
C ALA A 226 -14.36 -0.33 3.30
N LYS A 227 -13.07 -0.31 2.95
CA LYS A 227 -11.98 0.11 3.85
C LYS A 227 -12.22 1.53 4.40
N ARG A 228 -12.65 2.46 3.54
CA ARG A 228 -13.00 3.82 3.96
C ARG A 228 -14.12 3.83 5.01
N HIS A 229 -15.18 3.04 4.81
CA HIS A 229 -16.33 2.99 5.72
C HIS A 229 -16.05 2.29 7.05
N VAL A 230 -15.14 1.33 7.09
CA VAL A 230 -14.80 0.63 8.33
C VAL A 230 -13.68 1.30 9.12
N PHE A 231 -12.99 2.29 8.52
CA PHE A 231 -11.95 3.05 9.21
C PHE A 231 -12.51 3.73 10.46
N GLY A 232 -11.80 3.59 11.57
CA GLY A 232 -12.26 4.01 12.90
C GLY A 232 -12.85 2.87 13.74
N LYS A 233 -13.46 1.86 13.12
CA LYS A 233 -13.76 0.57 13.76
C LYS A 233 -12.54 -0.35 13.72
N VAL A 234 -11.80 -0.31 12.63
CA VAL A 234 -10.56 -1.05 12.37
C VAL A 234 -9.55 -0.09 11.72
N GLY A 235 -8.25 -0.29 11.96
CA GLY A 235 -7.23 0.43 11.21
C GLY A 235 -7.17 -0.05 9.75
N ILE A 236 -6.70 0.81 8.86
CA ILE A 236 -6.37 0.43 7.48
C ILE A 236 -4.95 0.89 7.14
N ASP A 237 -4.35 0.33 6.09
CA ASP A 237 -3.11 0.82 5.51
C ASP A 237 -3.34 2.19 4.83
N MET A 238 -4.02 2.18 3.70
CA MET A 238 -4.32 3.37 2.90
C MET A 238 -5.56 3.14 2.01
N ILE A 239 -6.03 4.20 1.39
CA ILE A 239 -6.98 4.13 0.28
C ILE A 239 -6.15 4.22 -0.99
N ALA A 240 -5.94 3.08 -1.66
CA ALA A 240 -5.19 3.03 -2.91
C ALA A 240 -6.05 3.48 -4.09
N GLY A 241 -5.48 4.31 -4.94
CA GLY A 241 -5.94 4.59 -6.31
C GLY A 241 -5.29 3.62 -7.30
N PRO A 242 -5.46 3.85 -8.60
CA PRO A 242 -4.70 3.17 -9.64
C PRO A 242 -3.20 3.40 -9.48
N SER A 243 -2.40 2.44 -9.91
CA SER A 243 -0.95 2.47 -9.75
C SER A 243 -0.28 3.49 -10.67
N GLU A 244 0.87 4.02 -10.25
CA GLU A 244 1.56 5.13 -10.90
C GLU A 244 3.07 4.90 -10.98
N ILE A 245 3.66 5.16 -12.15
CA ILE A 245 5.11 5.29 -12.30
C ILE A 245 5.48 6.66 -12.86
N LEU A 246 6.50 7.25 -12.27
CA LEU A 246 7.20 8.41 -12.81
C LEU A 246 8.67 8.07 -13.04
N VAL A 247 9.09 8.08 -14.29
CA VAL A 247 10.51 7.96 -14.65
C VAL A 247 11.09 9.37 -14.87
N VAL A 248 12.14 9.70 -14.13
CA VAL A 248 12.99 10.89 -14.36
C VAL A 248 14.27 10.42 -15.02
N CYS A 249 14.52 10.83 -16.27
CA CYS A 249 15.65 10.37 -17.05
C CYS A 249 16.52 11.52 -17.56
N ASP A 250 17.84 11.32 -17.56
CA ASP A 250 18.82 12.27 -18.11
C ASP A 250 19.03 12.12 -19.65
N GLY A 251 18.27 11.23 -20.30
CA GLY A 251 18.37 10.96 -21.73
C GLY A 251 19.48 9.97 -22.13
N GLN A 252 20.16 9.34 -21.17
CA GLN A 252 21.29 8.43 -21.42
C GLN A 252 20.96 6.94 -21.26
N THR A 253 19.74 6.61 -20.82
CA THR A 253 19.27 5.23 -20.69
C THR A 253 18.80 4.72 -22.06
N ASP A 254 18.78 3.40 -22.24
CA ASP A 254 18.21 2.80 -23.46
C ASP A 254 16.70 3.12 -23.54
N PRO A 255 16.20 3.71 -24.65
CA PRO A 255 14.78 4.03 -24.79
C PRO A 255 13.84 2.82 -24.67
N ASP A 256 14.31 1.62 -25.01
CA ASP A 256 13.51 0.39 -24.87
C ASP A 256 13.32 0.01 -23.41
N TRP A 257 14.33 0.23 -22.57
CA TRP A 257 14.20 -0.01 -21.12
C TRP A 257 13.15 0.92 -20.52
N ILE A 258 13.24 2.23 -20.83
CA ILE A 258 12.26 3.21 -20.35
C ILE A 258 10.85 2.85 -20.84
N ALA A 259 10.69 2.44 -22.10
CA ALA A 259 9.38 2.03 -22.61
C ALA A 259 8.83 0.81 -21.85
N MET A 260 9.69 -0.17 -21.51
CA MET A 260 9.29 -1.34 -20.71
C MET A 260 8.96 -0.97 -19.26
N ASP A 261 9.68 -0.04 -18.63
CA ASP A 261 9.38 0.45 -17.29
C ASP A 261 8.02 1.19 -17.26
N LEU A 262 7.69 1.97 -18.29
CA LEU A 262 6.37 2.57 -18.43
C LEU A 262 5.26 1.52 -18.65
N PHE A 263 5.56 0.42 -19.36
CA PHE A 263 4.61 -0.66 -19.59
C PHE A 263 4.42 -1.56 -18.38
N SER A 264 5.45 -1.77 -17.55
CA SER A 264 5.32 -2.57 -16.32
C SER A 264 4.21 -2.03 -15.42
N GLN A 265 4.03 -0.70 -15.42
CA GLN A 265 2.92 -0.07 -14.73
C GLN A 265 1.62 -0.07 -15.54
N ALA A 266 1.70 0.26 -16.84
CA ALA A 266 0.53 0.40 -17.69
C ALA A 266 -0.26 -0.91 -17.87
N GLU A 267 0.40 -2.08 -17.74
CA GLU A 267 -0.28 -3.37 -17.88
C GLU A 267 -1.09 -3.78 -16.66
N HIS A 268 -0.97 -3.07 -15.53
CA HIS A 268 -1.72 -3.39 -14.31
C HIS A 268 -3.21 -3.12 -14.48
N ASP A 269 -3.58 -1.94 -14.99
CA ASP A 269 -4.97 -1.52 -15.18
C ASP A 269 -5.09 -0.45 -16.26
N GLU A 270 -6.27 -0.30 -16.86
CA GLU A 270 -6.58 0.73 -17.87
C GLU A 270 -6.42 2.16 -17.31
N ASP A 271 -6.59 2.34 -15.99
CA ASP A 271 -6.45 3.61 -15.28
C ASP A 271 -5.03 3.85 -14.72
N ALA A 272 -4.09 2.91 -14.86
CA ALA A 272 -2.71 3.10 -14.41
C ALA A 272 -2.06 4.31 -15.10
N GLN A 273 -1.14 4.98 -14.39
CA GLN A 273 -0.48 6.19 -14.90
C GLN A 273 1.02 5.99 -15.10
N SER A 274 1.49 6.27 -16.33
CA SER A 274 2.90 6.13 -16.71
C SER A 274 3.43 7.44 -17.28
N ILE A 275 4.36 8.09 -16.55
CA ILE A 275 4.91 9.40 -16.92
C ILE A 275 6.43 9.32 -17.04
N LEU A 276 6.97 9.89 -18.12
CA LEU A 276 8.41 10.15 -18.29
C LEU A 276 8.69 11.64 -18.28
N VAL A 277 9.68 12.08 -17.51
CA VAL A 277 10.21 13.44 -17.49
C VAL A 277 11.66 13.43 -17.91
N CYS A 278 12.00 14.21 -18.95
CA CYS A 278 13.36 14.28 -19.49
C CYS A 278 13.65 15.64 -20.11
N PRO A 279 14.87 16.19 -19.95
CA PRO A 279 15.27 17.43 -20.63
C PRO A 279 15.57 17.24 -22.13
N ASP A 280 15.92 16.03 -22.60
CA ASP A 280 16.27 15.75 -23.98
C ASP A 280 15.01 15.42 -24.83
N ALA A 281 14.58 16.36 -25.66
CA ALA A 281 13.43 16.19 -26.57
C ALA A 281 13.65 15.02 -27.55
N ALA A 282 14.87 14.87 -28.09
CA ALA A 282 15.18 13.80 -29.04
C ALA A 282 15.13 12.42 -28.36
N PHE A 283 15.46 12.35 -27.07
CA PHE A 283 15.31 11.14 -26.28
C PHE A 283 13.82 10.78 -26.11
N LEU A 284 12.98 11.76 -25.79
CA LEU A 284 11.53 11.55 -25.69
C LEU A 284 10.94 11.01 -26.99
N ASP A 285 11.45 11.46 -28.16
CA ASP A 285 11.02 10.94 -29.45
C ASP A 285 11.40 9.48 -29.63
N ARG A 286 12.64 9.10 -29.28
CA ARG A 286 13.09 7.70 -29.32
C ARG A 286 12.27 6.80 -28.40
N VAL A 287 11.91 7.28 -27.20
CA VAL A 287 11.03 6.52 -26.27
C VAL A 287 9.64 6.34 -26.90
N ALA A 288 9.07 7.38 -27.54
CA ALA A 288 7.78 7.23 -28.21
C ALA A 288 7.83 6.21 -29.36
N GLU A 289 8.93 6.16 -30.12
CA GLU A 289 9.15 5.14 -31.15
C GLU A 289 9.25 3.74 -30.54
N SER A 290 9.95 3.61 -29.40
CA SER A 290 10.03 2.34 -28.65
C SER A 290 8.66 1.89 -28.14
N ILE A 291 7.86 2.82 -27.58
CA ILE A 291 6.48 2.54 -27.16
C ILE A 291 5.65 2.02 -28.34
N ALA A 292 5.66 2.70 -29.47
CA ALA A 292 4.88 2.29 -30.65
C ALA A 292 5.29 0.90 -31.17
N ARG A 293 6.58 0.57 -31.09
CA ARG A 293 7.13 -0.71 -31.56
C ARG A 293 6.90 -1.87 -30.59
N LEU A 294 7.06 -1.65 -29.29
CA LEU A 294 7.05 -2.69 -28.27
C LEU A 294 5.64 -2.98 -27.74
N LEU A 295 4.75 -2.00 -27.66
CA LEU A 295 3.38 -2.18 -27.15
C LEU A 295 2.64 -3.36 -27.79
N PRO A 296 2.66 -3.59 -29.11
CA PRO A 296 1.97 -4.74 -29.72
C PRO A 296 2.54 -6.11 -29.34
N THR A 297 3.70 -6.16 -28.70
CA THR A 297 4.38 -7.42 -28.32
C THR A 297 3.96 -7.91 -26.94
N LEU A 298 3.23 -7.10 -26.17
CA LEU A 298 2.82 -7.42 -24.81
C LEU A 298 1.60 -8.36 -24.82
N GLU A 299 1.53 -9.28 -23.88
CA GLU A 299 0.35 -10.14 -23.68
C GLU A 299 -0.90 -9.33 -23.30
N ARG A 300 -0.72 -8.23 -22.53
CA ARG A 300 -1.79 -7.32 -22.11
C ARG A 300 -1.80 -6.01 -22.90
N ALA A 301 -1.46 -6.05 -24.19
CA ALA A 301 -1.31 -4.88 -25.06
C ALA A 301 -2.51 -3.93 -25.05
N ASP A 302 -3.74 -4.45 -24.97
CA ASP A 302 -4.95 -3.61 -25.00
C ASP A 302 -5.12 -2.79 -23.71
N ILE A 303 -4.81 -3.38 -22.55
CA ILE A 303 -4.83 -2.69 -21.26
C ILE A 303 -3.74 -1.63 -21.23
N ALA A 304 -2.49 -2.01 -21.54
CA ALA A 304 -1.35 -1.10 -21.57
C ALA A 304 -1.58 0.07 -22.57
N ARG A 305 -2.21 -0.20 -23.71
CA ARG A 305 -2.58 0.83 -24.69
C ARG A 305 -3.54 1.84 -24.09
N THR A 306 -4.62 1.38 -23.49
CA THR A 306 -5.65 2.24 -22.89
C THR A 306 -5.03 3.12 -21.80
N SER A 307 -4.20 2.56 -20.95
CA SER A 307 -3.46 3.27 -19.91
C SER A 307 -2.53 4.35 -20.52
N ILE A 308 -1.64 3.97 -21.44
CA ILE A 308 -0.66 4.89 -22.07
C ILE A 308 -1.36 6.03 -22.84
N GLU A 309 -2.41 5.75 -23.60
CA GLU A 309 -3.15 6.76 -24.38
C GLU A 309 -3.99 7.69 -23.49
N GLY A 310 -4.58 7.13 -22.42
CA GLY A 310 -5.44 7.88 -21.50
C GLY A 310 -4.68 8.65 -20.42
N ARG A 311 -3.73 8.01 -19.79
CA ARG A 311 -3.07 8.48 -18.56
C ARG A 311 -1.56 8.65 -18.69
N GLY A 312 -0.94 8.21 -19.81
CA GLY A 312 0.48 8.36 -20.06
C GLY A 312 0.88 9.77 -20.49
N ALA A 313 2.12 10.17 -20.18
CA ALA A 313 2.70 11.42 -20.69
C ALA A 313 4.23 11.38 -20.81
N LEU A 314 4.75 12.02 -21.85
CA LEU A 314 6.16 12.34 -22.00
C LEU A 314 6.31 13.86 -21.79
N ILE A 315 7.05 14.26 -20.78
CA ILE A 315 7.16 15.65 -20.33
C ILE A 315 8.58 16.14 -20.60
N GLN A 316 8.70 17.16 -21.48
CA GLN A 316 9.95 17.86 -21.67
C GLN A 316 10.13 18.95 -20.61
N VAL A 317 11.32 19.01 -20.03
CA VAL A 317 11.75 20.03 -19.06
C VAL A 317 13.00 20.73 -19.55
N ALA A 318 13.37 21.86 -18.92
CA ALA A 318 14.57 22.61 -19.30
C ALA A 318 15.86 21.91 -18.85
N ASP A 319 15.85 21.32 -17.67
CA ASP A 319 17.00 20.67 -17.03
C ASP A 319 16.56 19.65 -15.97
N MET A 320 17.52 18.99 -15.35
CA MET A 320 17.26 17.99 -14.32
C MET A 320 16.70 18.61 -13.02
N GLN A 321 17.02 19.87 -12.71
CA GLN A 321 16.43 20.53 -11.54
C GLN A 321 14.94 20.69 -11.71
N GLN A 322 14.49 21.14 -12.88
CA GLN A 322 13.07 21.24 -13.20
C GLN A 322 12.40 19.85 -13.24
N ALA A 323 13.12 18.79 -13.66
CA ALA A 323 12.60 17.43 -13.60
C ALA A 323 12.28 17.01 -12.15
N ILE A 324 13.16 17.30 -11.21
CA ILE A 324 12.95 17.04 -9.79
C ILE A 324 11.78 17.87 -9.21
N ASP A 325 11.66 19.13 -9.62
CA ASP A 325 10.54 19.98 -9.18
C ASP A 325 9.20 19.43 -9.69
N VAL A 326 9.15 18.96 -10.94
CA VAL A 326 7.98 18.27 -11.50
C VAL A 326 7.70 16.97 -10.77
N ALA A 327 8.71 16.16 -10.47
CA ALA A 327 8.57 14.93 -9.70
C ALA A 327 7.96 15.19 -8.30
N ASN A 328 8.47 16.18 -7.59
CA ASN A 328 7.90 16.59 -6.30
C ASN A 328 6.47 17.13 -6.41
N ARG A 329 6.10 17.76 -7.55
CA ARG A 329 4.72 18.19 -7.81
C ARG A 329 3.79 17.00 -8.06
N ILE A 330 4.25 15.99 -8.78
CA ILE A 330 3.48 14.76 -9.04
C ILE A 330 3.31 13.95 -7.74
N ALA A 331 4.37 13.81 -6.96
CA ALA A 331 4.41 12.96 -5.76
C ALA A 331 3.98 11.51 -6.05
N PRO A 332 4.69 10.82 -6.96
CA PRO A 332 4.26 9.54 -7.51
C PRO A 332 4.34 8.40 -6.50
N GLU A 333 3.64 7.33 -6.80
CA GLU A 333 3.80 6.04 -6.13
C GLU A 333 5.21 5.49 -6.32
N HIS A 334 5.62 5.24 -7.58
CA HIS A 334 6.96 4.79 -7.94
C HIS A 334 7.71 5.94 -8.63
N LEU A 335 8.89 6.27 -8.12
CA LEU A 335 9.80 7.24 -8.74
C LEU A 335 11.08 6.53 -9.17
N GLU A 336 11.31 6.40 -10.48
CA GLU A 336 12.58 5.98 -11.03
C GLU A 336 13.47 7.17 -11.35
N LEU A 337 14.66 7.20 -10.75
CA LEU A 337 15.75 8.12 -11.09
C LEU A 337 16.70 7.44 -12.06
N SER A 338 16.32 7.35 -13.33
CA SER A 338 17.10 6.70 -14.39
C SER A 338 18.20 7.64 -14.92
N VAL A 339 19.12 7.99 -14.03
CA VAL A 339 20.21 8.96 -14.24
C VAL A 339 21.58 8.37 -13.85
N ALA A 340 22.66 9.03 -14.26
CA ALA A 340 24.02 8.57 -14.00
C ALA A 340 24.40 8.60 -12.51
N GLU A 341 24.03 9.67 -11.81
CA GLU A 341 24.41 9.94 -10.42
C GLU A 341 23.15 10.25 -9.59
N PRO A 342 22.31 9.23 -9.27
CA PRO A 342 21.03 9.46 -8.61
C PRO A 342 21.19 10.01 -7.16
N GLU A 343 22.32 9.73 -6.49
CA GLU A 343 22.58 10.15 -5.12
C GLU A 343 22.60 11.67 -4.97
N GLN A 344 23.02 12.41 -5.99
CA GLN A 344 23.03 13.88 -5.95
C GLN A 344 21.63 14.50 -5.96
N TRP A 345 20.63 13.76 -6.50
CA TRP A 345 19.24 14.21 -6.61
C TRP A 345 18.39 13.77 -5.41
N LEU A 346 18.75 12.64 -4.78
CA LEU A 346 18.01 12.07 -3.66
C LEU A 346 17.66 13.08 -2.54
N PRO A 347 18.57 13.99 -2.10
CA PRO A 347 18.24 14.95 -1.06
C PRO A 347 17.15 15.97 -1.44
N GLN A 348 16.86 16.12 -2.73
CA GLN A 348 15.85 17.04 -3.25
C GLN A 348 14.50 16.39 -3.48
N ILE A 349 14.43 15.04 -3.46
CA ILE A 349 13.17 14.31 -3.56
C ILE A 349 12.48 14.36 -2.19
N ARG A 350 11.27 14.90 -2.18
CA ARG A 350 10.46 15.07 -0.96
C ARG A 350 9.25 14.16 -0.93
N HIS A 351 8.74 13.78 -2.09
CA HIS A 351 7.46 13.10 -2.21
C HIS A 351 7.56 11.99 -3.26
N ALA A 352 7.66 10.76 -2.79
CA ALA A 352 7.55 9.54 -3.57
C ALA A 352 7.17 8.38 -2.64
N GLY A 353 6.40 7.43 -3.12
CA GLY A 353 6.13 6.21 -2.39
C GLY A 353 7.38 5.34 -2.28
N ALA A 354 8.03 5.06 -3.42
CA ALA A 354 9.33 4.40 -3.47
C ALA A 354 10.25 5.15 -4.45
N ILE A 355 11.58 5.10 -4.21
CA ILE A 355 12.58 5.73 -5.06
C ILE A 355 13.54 4.66 -5.57
N PHE A 356 13.56 4.48 -6.89
CA PHE A 356 14.39 3.52 -7.61
C PHE A 356 15.63 4.24 -8.15
N MET A 357 16.81 3.88 -7.67
CA MET A 357 18.03 4.64 -7.86
C MET A 357 18.89 4.08 -8.98
N GLY A 358 19.04 4.84 -10.07
CA GLY A 358 19.94 4.50 -11.19
C GLY A 358 19.30 3.62 -12.27
N ARG A 359 19.94 3.58 -13.44
CA ARG A 359 19.45 2.96 -14.69
C ARG A 359 19.16 1.47 -14.61
N TYR A 360 19.77 0.77 -13.65
CA TYR A 360 19.62 -0.69 -13.50
C TYR A 360 18.54 -1.10 -12.49
N THR A 361 17.81 -0.12 -11.96
CA THR A 361 16.83 -0.35 -10.90
C THR A 361 15.43 -0.14 -11.45
N ALA A 362 14.95 -1.14 -12.20
CA ALA A 362 13.58 -1.16 -12.71
C ALA A 362 12.57 -1.35 -11.58
N GLU A 363 11.35 -0.78 -11.73
CA GLU A 363 10.21 -0.95 -10.82
C GLU A 363 9.96 -2.42 -10.45
N ALA A 364 9.97 -3.30 -11.45
CA ALA A 364 9.74 -4.73 -11.27
C ALA A 364 10.66 -5.39 -10.22
N LEU A 365 11.89 -4.89 -10.04
CA LEU A 365 12.78 -5.42 -9.00
C LEU A 365 12.25 -5.10 -7.60
N GLY A 366 11.73 -3.89 -7.38
CA GLY A 366 11.11 -3.48 -6.12
C GLY A 366 9.81 -4.23 -5.87
N ASP A 367 8.98 -4.36 -6.87
CA ASP A 367 7.67 -4.99 -6.77
C ASP A 367 7.73 -6.47 -6.40
N TYR A 368 8.77 -7.15 -6.83
CA TYR A 368 8.84 -8.60 -6.63
C TYR A 368 9.86 -9.05 -5.58
N CYS A 369 11.06 -8.47 -5.54
CA CYS A 369 12.15 -9.13 -4.83
C CYS A 369 13.23 -8.24 -4.21
N ALA A 370 13.25 -6.93 -4.40
CA ALA A 370 14.33 -6.09 -3.85
C ALA A 370 14.32 -6.01 -2.31
N GLY A 371 13.13 -6.10 -1.69
CA GLY A 371 12.97 -6.11 -0.24
C GLY A 371 12.06 -5.03 0.32
N PRO A 372 12.13 -3.75 -0.12
CA PRO A 372 11.15 -2.73 0.25
C PRO A 372 9.72 -3.13 -0.12
N ASN A 373 8.74 -2.56 0.57
CA ASN A 373 7.33 -2.88 0.36
C ASN A 373 6.78 -2.18 -0.89
N HIS A 374 5.99 -2.90 -1.67
CA HIS A 374 5.29 -2.37 -2.83
C HIS A 374 3.85 -1.87 -2.53
N VAL A 375 3.38 -1.97 -1.31
CA VAL A 375 2.11 -1.34 -0.90
C VAL A 375 2.41 0.12 -0.61
N LEU A 376 2.20 0.96 -1.60
CA LEU A 376 2.68 2.33 -1.67
C LEU A 376 1.53 3.33 -1.72
N PRO A 377 1.75 4.58 -1.25
CA PRO A 377 0.78 5.65 -1.37
C PRO A 377 0.63 6.11 -2.83
N THR A 378 -0.60 6.10 -3.35
CA THR A 378 -0.97 6.50 -4.70
C THR A 378 -1.64 7.87 -4.72
N SER A 379 -1.94 8.40 -5.91
CA SER A 379 -2.73 9.63 -6.12
C SER A 379 -2.19 10.84 -5.35
N GLY A 380 -0.86 11.00 -5.36
CA GLY A 380 -0.16 12.10 -4.70
C GLY A 380 -0.15 12.04 -3.17
N THR A 381 -0.66 10.96 -2.55
CA THR A 381 -0.67 10.80 -1.08
C THR A 381 0.70 10.54 -0.48
N ALA A 382 1.73 10.28 -1.30
CA ALA A 382 3.13 10.26 -0.87
C ALA A 382 3.61 11.56 -0.19
N ARG A 383 2.80 12.63 -0.25
CA ARG A 383 3.04 13.89 0.49
C ARG A 383 2.86 13.76 1.99
N PHE A 384 2.09 12.78 2.46
CA PHE A 384 1.74 12.60 3.88
C PHE A 384 1.60 11.13 4.30
N SER A 385 1.71 10.18 3.37
CA SER A 385 1.67 8.75 3.64
C SER A 385 3.00 8.09 3.27
N SER A 386 3.24 6.93 3.84
CA SER A 386 4.45 6.13 3.63
C SER A 386 4.11 4.74 3.10
N PRO A 387 5.08 4.02 2.54
CA PRO A 387 4.93 2.58 2.26
C PRO A 387 4.49 1.80 3.48
N LEU A 388 3.78 0.71 3.27
CA LEU A 388 3.47 -0.24 4.34
C LEU A 388 4.76 -0.76 4.96
N GLY A 389 4.83 -0.77 6.28
CA GLY A 389 6.01 -1.22 7.01
C GLY A 389 5.69 -1.84 8.37
N VAL A 390 6.73 -2.24 9.10
CA VAL A 390 6.59 -2.83 10.44
C VAL A 390 5.87 -1.88 11.40
N TYR A 391 6.11 -0.59 11.27
CA TYR A 391 5.48 0.46 12.08
C TYR A 391 3.96 0.54 11.90
N ASP A 392 3.39 0.00 10.82
CA ASP A 392 1.96 -0.09 10.61
C ASP A 392 1.29 -1.18 11.47
N PHE A 393 2.07 -2.17 11.88
CA PHE A 393 1.65 -3.28 12.72
C PHE A 393 2.11 -3.16 14.16
N GLN A 394 2.74 -2.03 14.53
CA GLN A 394 3.15 -1.70 15.88
C GLN A 394 2.40 -0.45 16.37
N LYS A 395 1.93 -0.48 17.59
CA LYS A 395 1.36 0.67 18.28
C LYS A 395 2.27 1.15 19.40
N ARG A 396 2.22 2.44 19.70
CA ARG A 396 3.05 3.11 20.68
C ARG A 396 2.18 3.69 21.78
N SER A 397 2.51 3.37 23.05
CA SER A 397 1.84 3.95 24.20
C SER A 397 2.84 4.74 25.02
N SER A 398 2.47 5.95 25.46
CA SER A 398 3.31 6.74 26.33
C SER A 398 3.41 6.11 27.71
N ILE A 399 4.62 6.10 28.29
CA ILE A 399 4.91 5.72 29.65
C ILE A 399 5.21 6.99 30.44
N ILE A 400 4.50 7.21 31.54
CA ILE A 400 4.68 8.33 32.44
C ILE A 400 4.67 7.76 33.88
N ASN A 401 5.77 7.90 34.61
CA ASN A 401 5.89 7.46 35.99
C ASN A 401 6.62 8.56 36.80
N CYS A 402 5.83 9.42 37.44
CA CYS A 402 6.37 10.49 38.26
C CYS A 402 6.90 9.99 39.60
N SER A 403 8.11 10.45 39.98
CA SER A 403 8.56 10.39 41.36
C SER A 403 7.68 11.27 42.27
N ALA A 404 7.75 11.11 43.56
CA ALA A 404 7.05 11.98 44.49
C ALA A 404 7.48 13.45 44.40
N GLU A 405 8.75 13.70 44.06
CA GLU A 405 9.30 15.02 43.80
C GLU A 405 8.83 15.60 42.49
N GLY A 406 8.91 14.80 41.41
CA GLY A 406 8.40 15.17 40.08
C GLY A 406 6.90 15.46 40.12
N ALA A 407 6.10 14.60 40.77
CA ALA A 407 4.67 14.84 40.94
C ALA A 407 4.36 16.14 41.70
N SER A 408 5.16 16.49 42.72
CA SER A 408 5.00 17.74 43.44
C SER A 408 5.35 18.97 42.59
N THR A 409 6.43 18.89 41.80
CA THR A 409 6.87 19.97 40.93
C THR A 409 5.89 20.17 39.75
N LEU A 410 5.60 19.10 39.04
CA LEU A 410 4.69 19.13 37.87
C LEU A 410 3.24 19.39 38.30
N GLY A 411 2.83 18.96 39.50
CA GLY A 411 1.50 19.20 40.04
C GLY A 411 1.16 20.66 40.18
N LYS A 412 2.13 21.52 40.58
CA LYS A 412 1.97 22.96 40.62
C LYS A 412 1.69 23.56 39.24
N VAL A 413 2.46 23.12 38.23
CA VAL A 413 2.28 23.56 36.84
C VAL A 413 0.93 23.09 36.30
N ALA A 414 0.60 21.82 36.48
CA ALA A 414 -0.64 21.22 36.00
C ALA A 414 -1.87 21.91 36.64
N SER A 415 -1.82 22.26 37.94
CA SER A 415 -2.90 22.99 38.61
C SER A 415 -3.18 24.35 37.97
N VAL A 416 -2.12 25.12 37.70
CA VAL A 416 -2.25 26.45 37.06
C VAL A 416 -2.89 26.33 35.68
N LEU A 417 -2.42 25.43 34.84
CA LEU A 417 -2.92 25.22 33.49
C LEU A 417 -4.38 24.73 33.51
N ALA A 418 -4.67 23.70 34.30
CA ALA A 418 -6.02 23.13 34.37
C ALA A 418 -7.06 24.16 34.92
N ARG A 419 -6.66 25.04 35.85
CA ARG A 419 -7.53 26.12 36.31
C ARG A 419 -7.78 27.18 35.22
N GLY A 420 -6.74 27.48 34.41
CA GLY A 420 -6.85 28.34 33.22
C GLY A 420 -7.85 27.79 32.20
N GLU A 421 -7.98 26.48 32.10
CA GLU A 421 -8.94 25.79 31.23
C GLU A 421 -10.30 25.53 31.91
N SER A 422 -10.50 26.01 33.13
CA SER A 422 -11.70 25.77 33.96
C SER A 422 -11.91 24.27 34.32
N LEU A 423 -10.85 23.46 34.27
CA LEU A 423 -10.86 22.03 34.59
C LEU A 423 -10.50 21.78 36.06
N THR A 424 -11.39 22.12 36.98
CA THR A 424 -11.15 22.06 38.45
C THR A 424 -10.78 20.67 38.95
N ALA A 425 -11.37 19.62 38.41
CA ALA A 425 -11.05 18.25 38.84
C ALA A 425 -9.61 17.84 38.43
N HIS A 426 -9.12 18.24 37.25
CA HIS A 426 -7.73 18.05 36.83
C HIS A 426 -6.78 18.81 37.76
N ALA A 427 -7.07 20.07 38.03
CA ALA A 427 -6.27 20.90 38.96
C ALA A 427 -6.14 20.21 40.33
N ARG A 428 -7.26 19.82 40.94
CA ARG A 428 -7.30 19.18 42.26
C ARG A 428 -6.61 17.80 42.26
N SER A 429 -6.73 17.02 41.16
CA SER A 429 -6.04 15.75 41.04
C SER A 429 -4.51 15.91 41.12
N ALA A 430 -3.96 16.96 40.49
CA ALA A 430 -2.54 17.30 40.57
C ALA A 430 -2.17 17.83 41.97
N GLU A 431 -2.98 18.73 42.55
CA GLU A 431 -2.76 19.37 43.85
C GLU A 431 -2.66 18.38 44.99
N TYR A 432 -3.45 17.28 44.99
CA TYR A 432 -3.36 16.23 46.02
C TYR A 432 -2.02 15.51 46.06
N ARG A 433 -1.20 15.65 45.04
CA ARG A 433 0.15 15.04 44.92
C ARG A 433 1.27 16.03 45.20
N ILE A 434 0.96 17.29 45.49
CA ILE A 434 1.94 18.32 45.88
C ILE A 434 2.30 18.07 47.35
N LYS A 435 3.60 17.85 47.59
CA LYS A 435 4.10 17.85 48.98
C LYS A 435 3.95 19.26 49.58
N GLY A 436 3.39 19.33 50.78
CA GLY A 436 3.29 20.57 51.54
C GLY A 436 4.64 21.08 52.01
#